data_46708fa10fb172977356b7f5891441ce
#
_entry.id   46708fa10fb172977356b7f5891441ce
#
_cell.length_a   1.000
_cell.length_b   1.000
_cell.length_c   1.000
_cell.angle_alpha   90.00
_cell.angle_beta   90.00
_cell.angle_gamma   90.00
#
_symmetry.space_group_name_H-M   'P 1'
#
loop_
_entity.id
_entity.type
_entity.pdbx_description
1 polymer ?
#
loop_
_entity_poly.entity_id
_entity_poly.type
_entity_poly.pdbx_seq_one_letter_code
_entity_poly.pdbx_strand_id
1 'polypeptide(L)'
;ARESTYNNSHQGLWSDFGGSKEKNETHYQTAIREGFEESNGILGDKKNISLLIKNFCITKIGDRGWSTYLVKVKYNKKIIKLFSEEFKQTLKKTPYLIKAHNGFYEKDKLRWIKLQNLKKNIHIFRPWYKKFVYKIINYFEA
;
A
#
# COMPACT_ATOMS: atom_id res chain seq x y z
N ALA A 1 0.08 0.34 4.65
CA ALA A 1 -1.37 0.58 4.81
C ALA A 1 -2.02 -0.56 5.58
N ARG A 2 -3.10 -0.27 6.28
CA ARG A 2 -3.84 -1.26 7.08
C ARG A 2 -5.12 -1.68 6.36
N GLU A 3 -5.37 -2.99 6.31
CA GLU A 3 -6.64 -3.51 5.80
C GLU A 3 -7.81 -2.99 6.64
N SER A 4 -8.83 -2.48 5.96
CA SER A 4 -10.02 -1.94 6.59
C SER A 4 -10.78 -3.00 7.39
N THR A 5 -11.38 -2.59 8.50
CA THR A 5 -12.30 -3.43 9.29
C THR A 5 -13.58 -3.77 8.52
N TYR A 6 -13.84 -3.08 7.42
CA TYR A 6 -14.95 -3.35 6.51
C TYR A 6 -14.59 -4.33 5.39
N ASN A 7 -13.32 -4.69 5.28
CA ASN A 7 -12.86 -5.75 4.38
C ASN A 7 -13.04 -7.11 5.07
N ASN A 8 -13.49 -8.11 4.31
CA ASN A 8 -13.78 -9.44 4.85
C ASN A 8 -12.54 -10.28 5.15
N SER A 9 -11.38 -9.94 4.61
CA SER A 9 -10.14 -10.68 4.82
C SER A 9 -9.05 -9.80 5.40
N HIS A 10 -8.27 -10.37 6.35
CA HIS A 10 -7.07 -9.73 6.92
C HIS A 10 -7.30 -8.37 7.59
N GLN A 11 -8.51 -8.16 8.16
CA GLN A 11 -8.88 -6.92 8.85
C GLN A 11 -7.83 -6.49 9.88
N GLY A 12 -7.45 -5.22 9.83
CA GLY A 12 -6.51 -4.63 10.77
C GLY A 12 -5.04 -5.00 10.57
N LEU A 13 -4.72 -5.84 9.58
CA LEU A 13 -3.34 -6.20 9.25
C LEU A 13 -2.74 -5.23 8.23
N TRP A 14 -1.42 -5.11 8.27
CA TRP A 14 -0.69 -4.14 7.45
C TRP A 14 0.00 -4.80 6.26
N SER A 15 0.12 -4.04 5.16
CA SER A 15 0.88 -4.40 3.97
C SER A 15 1.19 -3.13 3.17
N ASP A 16 1.80 -3.31 1.99
CA ASP A 16 1.94 -2.24 1.00
C ASP A 16 0.61 -1.95 0.30
N PHE A 17 0.67 -1.09 -0.71
CA PHE A 17 -0.40 -0.93 -1.70
C PHE A 17 -0.16 -1.95 -2.80
N GLY A 18 -0.98 -2.97 -2.85
CA GLY A 18 -0.75 -4.02 -3.83
C GLY A 18 -1.92 -4.98 -3.95
N GLY A 19 -1.87 -5.77 -5.00
CA GLY A 19 -2.87 -6.77 -5.30
C GLY A 19 -2.43 -7.67 -6.43
N SER A 20 -3.33 -8.55 -6.84
CA SER A 20 -3.08 -9.51 -7.91
C SER A 20 -3.05 -8.82 -9.28
N LYS A 21 -2.17 -9.32 -10.12
CA LYS A 21 -2.08 -8.91 -11.51
C LYS A 21 -3.35 -9.30 -12.26
N GLU A 22 -3.96 -8.36 -12.97
CA GLU A 22 -5.09 -8.64 -13.86
C GLU A 22 -4.59 -9.21 -15.19
N LYS A 23 -5.52 -9.78 -15.97
CA LYS A 23 -5.22 -10.33 -17.29
C LYS A 23 -4.59 -9.23 -18.19
N ASN A 24 -3.49 -9.59 -18.86
CA ASN A 24 -2.74 -8.69 -19.75
C ASN A 24 -2.08 -7.50 -19.06
N GLU A 25 -2.04 -7.46 -17.75
CA GLU A 25 -1.32 -6.47 -16.97
C GLU A 25 0.14 -6.88 -16.76
N THR A 26 1.08 -5.93 -16.86
CA THR A 26 2.45 -6.13 -16.38
C THR A 26 2.49 -5.88 -14.87
N HIS A 27 3.53 -6.35 -14.19
CA HIS A 27 3.72 -6.04 -12.76
C HIS A 27 3.79 -4.53 -12.50
N TYR A 28 4.40 -3.78 -13.40
CA TYR A 28 4.46 -2.32 -13.34
C TYR A 28 3.07 -1.70 -13.42
N GLN A 29 2.24 -2.15 -14.34
CA GLN A 29 0.86 -1.69 -14.49
C GLN A 29 0.01 -2.04 -13.26
N THR A 30 0.19 -3.23 -12.69
CA THR A 30 -0.46 -3.64 -11.44
C THR A 30 -0.08 -2.70 -10.29
N ALA A 31 1.21 -2.38 -10.16
CA ALA A 31 1.70 -1.47 -9.11
C ALA A 31 1.06 -0.08 -9.23
N ILE A 32 0.93 0.43 -10.45
CA ILE A 32 0.29 1.73 -10.70
C ILE A 32 -1.19 1.69 -10.34
N ARG A 33 -1.91 0.68 -10.81
CA ARG A 33 -3.35 0.55 -10.56
C ARG A 33 -3.64 0.38 -9.06
N GLU A 34 -2.99 -0.56 -8.42
CA GLU A 34 -3.17 -0.83 -6.99
C GLU A 34 -2.69 0.33 -6.13
N GLY A 35 -1.60 0.98 -6.49
CA GLY A 35 -1.12 2.18 -5.79
C GLY A 35 -2.14 3.31 -5.84
N PHE A 36 -2.80 3.49 -6.96
CA PHE A 36 -3.86 4.49 -7.10
C PHE A 36 -5.11 4.11 -6.29
N GLU A 37 -5.60 2.89 -6.47
CA GLU A 37 -6.84 2.42 -5.84
C GLU A 37 -6.69 2.33 -4.32
N GLU A 38 -5.68 1.63 -3.83
CA GLU A 38 -5.52 1.37 -2.40
C GLU A 38 -5.05 2.58 -1.60
N SER A 39 -4.43 3.56 -2.24
CA SER A 39 -4.12 4.85 -1.60
C SER A 39 -5.31 5.82 -1.63
N ASN A 40 -6.44 5.43 -2.21
CA ASN A 40 -7.61 6.28 -2.42
C ASN A 40 -7.25 7.58 -3.14
N GLY A 41 -6.28 7.50 -4.05
CA GLY A 41 -5.81 8.64 -4.84
C GLY A 41 -4.94 9.65 -4.08
N ILE A 42 -4.59 9.39 -2.81
CA ILE A 42 -3.81 10.35 -2.01
C ILE A 42 -2.37 10.53 -2.52
N LEU A 43 -1.83 9.53 -3.21
CA LEU A 43 -0.52 9.60 -3.86
C LEU A 43 -0.57 10.25 -5.24
N GLY A 44 -1.74 10.75 -5.65
CA GLY A 44 -2.00 11.28 -6.97
C GLY A 44 -2.69 10.28 -7.89
N ASP A 45 -2.86 10.65 -9.14
CA ASP A 45 -3.46 9.77 -10.15
C ASP A 45 -2.45 8.72 -10.65
N LYS A 46 -2.90 7.86 -11.57
CA LYS A 46 -2.05 6.80 -12.15
C LYS A 46 -0.81 7.36 -12.84
N LYS A 47 -0.92 8.51 -13.50
CA LYS A 47 0.21 9.19 -14.15
C LYS A 47 1.23 9.62 -13.11
N ASN A 48 0.79 10.21 -12.00
CA ASN A 48 1.67 10.64 -10.92
C ASN A 48 2.40 9.45 -10.28
N ILE A 49 1.70 8.34 -10.04
CA ILE A 49 2.29 7.12 -9.48
C ILE A 49 3.31 6.53 -10.45
N SER A 50 3.00 6.51 -11.74
CA SER A 50 3.94 6.07 -12.78
C SER A 50 5.23 6.89 -12.75
N LEU A 51 5.12 8.21 -12.65
CA LEU A 51 6.27 9.12 -12.55
C LEU A 51 7.05 8.91 -11.25
N LEU A 52 6.37 8.66 -10.13
CA LEU A 52 7.03 8.34 -8.86
C LEU A 52 7.89 7.08 -8.97
N ILE A 53 7.33 6.01 -9.53
CA ILE A 53 8.07 4.76 -9.71
C ILE A 53 9.24 4.97 -10.67
N LYS A 54 8.99 5.61 -11.81
CA LYS A 54 10.01 5.85 -12.84
C LYS A 54 11.19 6.66 -12.33
N ASN A 55 10.95 7.70 -11.54
CA ASN A 55 11.97 8.66 -11.15
C ASN A 55 12.59 8.37 -9.78
N PHE A 56 11.87 7.70 -8.88
CA PHE A 56 12.28 7.54 -7.48
C PHE A 56 12.27 6.10 -6.98
N CYS A 57 12.14 5.13 -7.86
CA CYS A 57 12.26 3.72 -7.47
C CYS A 57 13.69 3.42 -7.06
N ILE A 58 13.86 2.94 -5.82
CA ILE A 58 15.16 2.55 -5.28
C ILE A 58 15.53 1.16 -5.80
N THR A 59 14.58 0.23 -5.72
CA THR A 59 14.76 -1.15 -6.14
C THR A 59 13.42 -1.84 -6.32
N LYS A 60 13.45 -2.96 -7.02
CA LYS A 60 12.31 -3.87 -7.15
C LYS A 60 12.64 -5.18 -6.43
N ILE A 61 11.78 -5.57 -5.51
CA ILE A 61 11.90 -6.84 -4.81
C ILE A 61 10.89 -7.81 -5.42
N GLY A 62 11.40 -8.90 -5.99
CA GLY A 62 10.57 -9.92 -6.63
C GLY A 62 10.45 -11.18 -5.80
N ASP A 63 9.35 -11.88 -5.98
CA ASP A 63 9.11 -13.24 -5.55
C ASP A 63 8.08 -13.83 -6.49
N ARG A 64 8.00 -15.15 -6.60
CA ARG A 64 7.12 -15.97 -7.45
C ARG A 64 5.83 -15.27 -7.92
N GLY A 65 5.90 -14.54 -9.05
CA GLY A 65 4.78 -13.81 -9.63
C GLY A 65 4.42 -12.49 -8.97
N TRP A 66 5.15 -12.03 -7.96
CA TRP A 66 4.96 -10.74 -7.29
C TRP A 66 6.16 -9.85 -7.45
N SER A 67 5.91 -8.55 -7.55
CA SER A 67 6.94 -7.52 -7.57
C SER A 67 6.54 -6.37 -6.67
N THR A 68 7.45 -5.97 -5.79
CA THR A 68 7.28 -4.80 -4.92
C THR A 68 8.30 -3.74 -5.32
N TYR A 69 7.81 -2.57 -5.69
CA TYR A 69 8.64 -1.42 -6.03
C TYR A 69 8.85 -0.57 -4.78
N LEU A 70 10.10 -0.43 -4.34
CA LEU A 70 10.45 0.48 -3.26
C LEU A 70 10.70 1.86 -3.84
N VAL A 71 9.85 2.80 -3.47
CA VAL A 71 9.89 4.16 -4.01
C VAL A 71 10.23 5.14 -2.90
N LYS A 72 11.22 6.00 -3.15
CA LYS A 72 11.59 7.06 -2.23
C LYS A 72 10.57 8.18 -2.30
N VAL A 73 9.96 8.51 -1.17
CA VAL A 73 9.03 9.62 -1.04
C VAL A 73 9.46 10.54 0.10
N LYS A 74 9.07 11.80 0.02
CA LYS A 74 9.33 12.75 1.11
C LYS A 74 8.48 12.38 2.33
N TYR A 75 9.12 12.34 3.50
CA TYR A 75 8.39 12.14 4.76
C TYR A 75 7.38 13.28 4.97
N ASN A 76 6.14 12.91 5.22
CA ASN A 76 5.05 13.86 5.43
C ASN A 76 4.04 13.29 6.43
N LYS A 77 3.99 13.85 7.63
CA LYS A 77 3.03 13.44 8.67
C LYS A 77 1.58 13.70 8.27
N LYS A 78 1.34 14.72 7.45
CA LYS A 78 -0.02 15.14 7.07
C LYS A 78 -0.75 14.07 6.26
N ILE A 79 -0.02 13.26 5.50
CA ILE A 79 -0.63 12.21 4.66
C ILE A 79 -1.39 11.18 5.49
N ILE A 80 -0.91 10.85 6.68
CA ILE A 80 -1.55 9.91 7.60
C ILE A 80 -2.92 10.44 8.02
N LYS A 81 -2.96 11.70 8.44
CA LYS A 81 -4.18 12.36 8.88
C LYS A 81 -5.19 12.52 7.74
N LEU A 82 -4.73 12.99 6.59
CA LEU A 82 -5.57 13.19 5.41
C LEU A 82 -6.21 11.88 4.94
N PHE A 83 -5.44 10.81 4.93
CA PHE A 83 -5.94 9.48 4.53
C PHE A 83 -7.03 8.99 5.47
N SER A 84 -6.81 9.08 6.80
CA SER A 84 -7.80 8.69 7.81
C SER A 84 -9.05 9.55 7.77
N GLU A 85 -8.91 10.85 7.59
CA GLU A 85 -10.04 11.79 7.51
C GLU A 85 -10.89 11.50 6.28
N GLU A 86 -10.27 11.26 5.12
CA GLU A 86 -11.00 10.92 3.91
C GLU A 86 -11.79 9.63 4.06
N PHE A 87 -11.20 8.59 4.65
CA PHE A 87 -11.89 7.35 4.92
C PHE A 87 -13.10 7.56 5.84
N LYS A 88 -12.92 8.29 6.94
CA LYS A 88 -14.01 8.62 7.89
C LYS A 88 -15.12 9.42 7.23
N GLN A 89 -14.78 10.41 6.42
CA GLN A 89 -15.76 11.24 5.70
C GLN A 89 -16.56 10.39 4.70
N THR A 90 -15.89 9.51 3.97
CA THR A 90 -16.55 8.61 3.01
C THR A 90 -17.48 7.64 3.73
N LEU A 91 -17.03 7.07 4.85
CA LEU A 91 -17.85 6.18 5.65
C LEU A 91 -19.12 6.89 6.17
N LYS A 92 -19.01 8.16 6.55
CA LYS A 92 -20.12 8.96 7.06
C LYS A 92 -21.09 9.39 5.96
N LYS A 93 -20.58 9.91 4.83
CA LYS A 93 -21.37 10.55 3.79
C LYS A 93 -21.82 9.61 2.67
N THR A 94 -20.96 8.67 2.30
CA THR A 94 -21.17 7.76 1.16
C THR A 94 -20.69 6.35 1.50
N PRO A 95 -21.28 5.70 2.52
CA PRO A 95 -20.81 4.40 3.01
C PRO A 95 -20.84 3.30 1.94
N TYR A 96 -21.67 3.42 0.92
CA TYR A 96 -21.73 2.47 -0.18
C TYR A 96 -20.40 2.38 -0.96
N LEU A 97 -19.58 3.43 -0.97
CA LEU A 97 -18.26 3.41 -1.60
C LEU A 97 -17.28 2.50 -0.86
N ILE A 98 -17.39 2.44 0.48
CA ILE A 98 -16.56 1.54 1.31
C ILE A 98 -16.90 0.07 1.00
N LYS A 99 -18.18 -0.22 0.74
CA LYS A 99 -18.70 -1.58 0.52
C LYS A 99 -18.67 -2.01 -0.94
N ALA A 100 -18.19 -1.15 -1.84
CA ALA A 100 -18.24 -1.42 -3.29
C ALA A 100 -17.28 -2.53 -3.74
N HIS A 101 -16.23 -2.83 -2.97
CA HIS A 101 -15.19 -3.83 -3.29
C HIS A 101 -14.58 -3.65 -4.69
N ASN A 102 -14.35 -2.39 -5.07
CA ASN A 102 -13.83 -2.02 -6.38
C ASN A 102 -12.35 -1.59 -6.37
N GLY A 103 -11.62 -1.95 -5.30
CA GLY A 103 -10.22 -1.58 -5.10
C GLY A 103 -10.01 -0.34 -4.22
N PHE A 104 -10.99 0.58 -4.22
CA PHE A 104 -10.93 1.78 -3.37
C PHE A 104 -11.45 1.49 -1.96
N TYR A 105 -10.93 2.23 -0.99
CA TYR A 105 -11.33 2.16 0.43
C TYR A 105 -11.16 0.78 1.08
N GLU A 106 -10.29 -0.05 0.52
CA GLU A 106 -9.89 -1.33 1.13
C GLU A 106 -8.89 -1.14 2.28
N LYS A 107 -8.23 0.01 2.32
CA LYS A 107 -7.29 0.41 3.37
C LYS A 107 -7.88 1.58 4.16
N ASP A 108 -7.72 1.56 5.47
CA ASP A 108 -8.27 2.61 6.35
C ASP A 108 -7.23 3.46 7.07
N LYS A 109 -5.98 3.06 7.11
CA LYS A 109 -4.88 3.79 7.76
C LYS A 109 -3.57 3.66 7.03
N LEU A 110 -2.78 4.72 7.11
CA LEU A 110 -1.36 4.73 6.76
C LEU A 110 -0.52 4.88 8.03
N ARG A 111 0.71 4.41 7.98
CA ARG A 111 1.66 4.53 9.09
C ARG A 111 3.07 4.66 8.56
N TRP A 112 3.84 5.59 9.14
CA TRP A 112 5.28 5.63 8.97
C TRP A 112 5.92 4.72 10.01
N ILE A 113 6.80 3.82 9.59
CA ILE A 113 7.52 2.91 10.48
C ILE A 113 9.01 3.10 10.24
N LYS A 114 9.76 3.38 11.30
CA LYS A 114 11.22 3.44 11.20
C LYS A 114 11.76 2.08 10.80
N LEU A 115 12.74 2.06 9.88
CA LEU A 115 13.34 0.82 9.38
C LEU A 115 13.81 -0.08 10.52
N GLN A 116 14.47 0.48 11.53
CA GLN A 116 14.95 -0.25 12.72
C GLN A 116 13.84 -0.91 13.54
N ASN A 117 12.59 -0.48 13.36
CA ASN A 117 11.43 -1.01 14.07
C ASN A 117 10.63 -2.05 13.28
N LEU A 118 10.95 -2.27 12.00
CA LEU A 118 10.19 -3.20 11.15
C LEU A 118 10.21 -4.62 11.71
N LYS A 119 11.38 -5.11 12.11
CA LYS A 119 11.54 -6.49 12.59
C LYS A 119 10.72 -6.76 13.86
N LYS A 120 10.75 -5.85 14.83
CA LYS A 120 9.98 -6.01 16.08
C LYS A 120 8.47 -5.85 15.87
N ASN A 121 8.04 -5.20 14.77
CA ASN A 121 6.64 -5.03 14.41
C ASN A 121 6.18 -6.04 13.36
N ILE A 122 6.95 -7.09 13.10
CA ILE A 122 6.62 -8.06 12.05
C ILE A 122 5.23 -8.69 12.22
N HIS A 123 4.76 -8.81 13.46
CA HIS A 123 3.48 -9.41 13.79
C HIS A 123 2.26 -8.62 13.29
N ILE A 124 2.42 -7.31 12.99
CA ILE A 124 1.30 -6.48 12.50
C ILE A 124 1.00 -6.71 11.01
N PHE A 125 1.93 -7.31 10.27
CA PHE A 125 1.80 -7.48 8.83
C PHE A 125 1.00 -8.73 8.46
N ARG A 126 0.37 -8.68 7.29
CA ARG A 126 -0.30 -9.86 6.70
C ARG A 126 0.70 -11.01 6.57
N PRO A 127 0.28 -12.26 6.86
CA PRO A 127 1.20 -13.40 6.89
C PRO A 127 2.06 -13.55 5.64
N TRP A 128 1.46 -13.45 4.45
CA TRP A 128 2.19 -13.59 3.18
C TRP A 128 3.12 -12.41 2.90
N TYR A 129 2.84 -11.23 3.48
CA TYR A 129 3.64 -10.03 3.27
C TYR A 129 4.89 -9.98 4.15
N LYS A 130 4.94 -10.74 5.23
CA LYS A 130 6.09 -10.76 6.17
C LYS A 130 7.41 -11.06 5.45
N LYS A 131 7.41 -11.97 4.47
CA LYS A 131 8.62 -12.29 3.69
C LYS A 131 9.15 -11.08 2.91
N PHE A 132 8.26 -10.22 2.41
CA PHE A 132 8.67 -8.98 1.74
C PHE A 132 9.27 -7.99 2.72
N VAL A 133 8.70 -7.88 3.93
CA VAL A 133 9.26 -7.04 4.99
C VAL A 133 10.68 -7.47 5.33
N TYR A 134 10.94 -8.76 5.48
CA TYR A 134 12.29 -9.27 5.71
C TYR A 134 13.23 -8.98 4.54
N LYS A 135 12.77 -9.10 3.31
CA LYS A 135 13.57 -8.73 2.13
C LYS A 135 13.91 -7.24 2.10
N ILE A 136 12.97 -6.38 2.51
CA ILE A 136 13.21 -4.94 2.63
C ILE A 136 14.28 -4.67 3.70
N ILE A 137 14.14 -5.29 4.87
CA ILE A 137 15.14 -5.16 5.95
C ILE A 137 16.52 -5.57 5.47
N ASN A 138 16.61 -6.73 4.83
CA ASN A 138 17.88 -7.25 4.32
C ASN A 138 18.50 -6.34 3.26
N TYR A 139 17.68 -5.75 2.40
CA TYR A 139 18.16 -4.82 1.38
C TYR A 139 18.88 -3.62 2.01
N PHE A 140 18.32 -3.03 3.08
CA PHE A 140 18.91 -1.86 3.72
C PHE A 140 20.03 -2.18 4.72
N GLU A 141 20.12 -3.42 5.19
CA GLU A 141 21.21 -3.87 6.09
C GLU A 141 22.43 -4.41 5.32
N ALA A 142 22.26 -4.69 4.04
CA ALA A 142 23.34 -5.24 3.20
C ALA A 142 24.49 -4.23 2.93
#